data_e2e870a5208c51e18818f0eb9a3513be
#
_entry.id   e2e870a5208c51e18818f0eb9a3513be
#
_cell.length_a   1.000
_cell.length_b   1.000
_cell.length_c   1.000
_cell.angle_alpha   90.00
_cell.angle_beta   90.00
_cell.angle_gamma   90.00
#
_symmetry.space_group_name_H-M   'P 1'
#
loop_
_entity.id
_entity.type
_entity.pdbx_description
1 polymer ?
#
loop_
_entity_poly.entity_id
_entity_poly.type
_entity_poly.pdbx_seq_one_letter_code
_entity_poly.pdbx_strand_id
1 'polypeptide(L)'
;MSVLGEGGLAMSSESRRLVIVGGVAGGASAAARARRCSEGAEIILLERDGDVSFANCGMPYYIGGEIADRSKLVVASAQLLRTRFRIDVRERSEAVSVDRAARTVRVRRLVDGSEYDLSWDRLILSPGAAAIIPPLPGINSQGVYSLRSLMDMDRIRAAVDAAPAGARRAIVAGAGFIGLEMAEQLVRQGFAVQVVELQSQVLPAFDADLAAAIQEELVRNGVQVWLGRGLREVCEQGGRVQGVTLSDGTRLPAELVILGIGVRPNVGLAVACGLELGPAGGIRVNEFLQTSDPLIYAAGDAVEYPWGPSGGTARVALAGPANRAGRLAGEHAVSGRCAAMRPVQGTSIVRVFGQTAAMTGLSVRAARRAGLACRSATVIAGQHAGYYPGASNLTLKLVYEPVTGRLLGAQATGADGADKRIDVLATVLAFGGSVRDVAGLDLCYAPPFGSARDPLHQAAFVACNELDGLGAMLDVESDLAGWQVVDVRTPAEVSRAPLTAGTQVIPIPLDELRGRLGELDSQKPTVVSCGVGVRAHAAQRILLQHGFREVVNLTGGATLRRRVVPPESLGVTGDVR
;
A
#
# COMPACT_ATOMS: atom_id res chain seq x y z
N MET A 1 19.08 -25.25 -35.08
CA MET A 1 18.51 -25.77 -36.33
C MET A 1 17.29 -26.61 -36.00
N SER A 2 16.17 -26.18 -36.57
CA SER A 2 14.88 -26.86 -36.82
C SER A 2 14.28 -27.73 -35.68
N VAL A 3 13.17 -27.27 -35.10
CA VAL A 3 11.84 -27.89 -35.30
C VAL A 3 10.79 -26.80 -35.01
N LEU A 4 10.35 -26.12 -36.02
CA LEU A 4 9.04 -25.47 -36.05
C LEU A 4 8.04 -26.55 -36.41
N GLY A 5 7.38 -27.15 -35.44
CA GLY A 5 6.24 -28.02 -35.64
C GLY A 5 5.05 -27.22 -36.16
N GLU A 6 4.73 -27.34 -37.43
CA GLU A 6 3.46 -26.93 -38.02
C GLU A 6 2.33 -27.76 -37.40
N GLY A 7 1.63 -27.17 -36.47
CA GLY A 7 0.40 -27.64 -35.86
C GLY A 7 -0.63 -26.53 -35.89
N GLY A 8 -0.91 -25.99 -37.09
CA GLY A 8 -2.02 -25.09 -37.33
C GLY A 8 -3.34 -25.84 -37.21
N LEU A 9 -3.86 -26.02 -36.01
CA LEU A 9 -5.26 -26.34 -35.80
C LEU A 9 -6.09 -25.13 -36.19
N ALA A 10 -6.74 -25.22 -37.33
CA ALA A 10 -7.79 -24.30 -37.76
C ALA A 10 -8.87 -24.29 -36.68
N MET A 11 -8.86 -23.25 -35.82
CA MET A 11 -9.94 -23.01 -34.88
C MET A 11 -11.18 -22.63 -35.72
N SER A 12 -12.29 -23.33 -35.48
CA SER A 12 -13.62 -23.01 -36.03
C SER A 12 -13.89 -21.52 -35.85
N SER A 13 -14.21 -20.83 -36.92
CA SER A 13 -14.46 -19.39 -36.99
C SER A 13 -15.85 -19.00 -36.42
N GLU A 14 -16.31 -19.64 -35.36
CA GLU A 14 -17.48 -19.16 -34.64
C GLU A 14 -17.10 -17.92 -33.88
N SER A 15 -17.69 -16.81 -34.24
CA SER A 15 -17.56 -15.53 -33.55
C SER A 15 -18.05 -15.68 -32.11
N ARG A 16 -17.12 -15.81 -31.17
CA ARG A 16 -17.47 -15.90 -29.72
C ARG A 16 -17.87 -14.53 -29.21
N ARG A 17 -19.03 -14.50 -28.54
CA ARG A 17 -19.50 -13.30 -27.85
C ARG A 17 -18.91 -13.24 -26.44
N LEU A 18 -18.05 -12.26 -26.20
CA LEU A 18 -17.46 -11.94 -24.92
C LEU A 18 -18.17 -10.74 -24.29
N VAL A 19 -18.85 -10.94 -23.17
CA VAL A 19 -19.43 -9.85 -22.38
C VAL A 19 -18.53 -9.55 -21.19
N ILE A 20 -18.27 -8.27 -20.93
CA ILE A 20 -17.40 -7.79 -19.85
C ILE A 20 -18.22 -6.81 -19.02
N VAL A 21 -18.30 -7.06 -17.71
CA VAL A 21 -19.01 -6.21 -16.74
C VAL A 21 -17.98 -5.38 -15.96
N GLY A 22 -18.05 -4.05 -16.11
CA GLY A 22 -17.13 -3.07 -15.54
C GLY A 22 -16.03 -2.67 -16.53
N GLY A 23 -15.90 -1.40 -16.80
CA GLY A 23 -15.09 -0.82 -17.88
C GLY A 23 -13.80 -0.10 -17.43
N VAL A 24 -13.36 -0.26 -16.16
CA VAL A 24 -12.17 0.45 -15.68
C VAL A 24 -10.92 -0.46 -15.83
N ALA A 25 -10.03 -0.56 -14.86
CA ALA A 25 -8.70 -1.17 -15.00
C ALA A 25 -8.74 -2.62 -15.54
N GLY A 26 -9.46 -3.51 -14.86
CA GLY A 26 -9.53 -4.94 -15.23
C GLY A 26 -10.30 -5.16 -16.52
N GLY A 27 -11.52 -4.61 -16.64
CA GLY A 27 -12.39 -4.85 -17.79
C GLY A 27 -11.89 -4.21 -19.08
N ALA A 28 -11.42 -2.95 -19.03
CA ALA A 28 -10.84 -2.29 -20.21
C ALA A 28 -9.59 -3.02 -20.71
N SER A 29 -8.73 -3.50 -19.80
CA SER A 29 -7.55 -4.31 -20.14
C SER A 29 -7.95 -5.64 -20.76
N ALA A 30 -9.00 -6.29 -20.25
CA ALA A 30 -9.54 -7.54 -20.79
C ALA A 30 -10.08 -7.33 -22.19
N ALA A 31 -10.92 -6.31 -22.40
CA ALA A 31 -11.52 -5.99 -23.71
C ALA A 31 -10.45 -5.71 -24.78
N ALA A 32 -9.48 -4.85 -24.45
CA ALA A 32 -8.40 -4.50 -25.37
C ALA A 32 -7.48 -5.70 -25.68
N ARG A 33 -7.23 -6.58 -24.70
CA ARG A 33 -6.44 -7.78 -24.93
C ARG A 33 -7.21 -8.83 -25.73
N ALA A 34 -8.45 -9.06 -25.41
CA ALA A 34 -9.31 -9.99 -26.14
C ALA A 34 -9.36 -9.65 -27.63
N ARG A 35 -9.54 -8.38 -28.01
CA ARG A 35 -9.49 -7.93 -29.40
C ARG A 35 -8.16 -8.23 -30.07
N ARG A 36 -7.02 -8.00 -29.39
CA ARG A 36 -5.70 -8.30 -29.95
C ARG A 36 -5.45 -9.81 -30.14
N CYS A 37 -6.18 -10.65 -29.40
CA CYS A 37 -6.08 -12.11 -29.52
C CYS A 37 -7.12 -12.71 -30.49
N SER A 38 -8.21 -12.00 -30.78
CA SER A 38 -9.27 -12.44 -31.69
C SER A 38 -9.94 -11.24 -32.37
N GLU A 39 -9.65 -11.05 -33.65
CA GLU A 39 -10.27 -9.99 -34.46
C GLU A 39 -11.75 -10.31 -34.74
N GLY A 40 -12.13 -11.58 -34.81
CA GLY A 40 -13.50 -12.03 -35.08
C GLY A 40 -14.40 -12.09 -33.84
N ALA A 41 -13.89 -11.92 -32.61
CA ALA A 41 -14.73 -11.97 -31.42
C ALA A 41 -15.70 -10.76 -31.37
N GLU A 42 -16.95 -11.00 -30.98
CA GLU A 42 -17.87 -9.92 -30.56
C GLU A 42 -17.60 -9.54 -29.11
N ILE A 43 -17.12 -8.33 -28.88
CA ILE A 43 -16.74 -7.89 -27.53
C ILE A 43 -17.66 -6.75 -27.08
N ILE A 44 -18.37 -6.99 -25.98
CA ILE A 44 -19.32 -6.02 -25.39
C ILE A 44 -18.82 -5.66 -24.00
N LEU A 45 -18.63 -4.37 -23.73
CA LEU A 45 -18.19 -3.83 -22.46
C LEU A 45 -19.32 -3.01 -21.83
N LEU A 46 -19.83 -3.48 -20.70
CA LEU A 46 -20.85 -2.80 -19.92
C LEU A 46 -20.21 -1.96 -18.83
N GLU A 47 -20.53 -0.67 -18.79
CA GLU A 47 -20.10 0.22 -17.72
C GLU A 47 -21.32 0.96 -17.14
N ARG A 48 -21.45 0.90 -15.81
CA ARG A 48 -22.55 1.55 -15.09
C ARG A 48 -22.42 3.07 -15.11
N ASP A 49 -21.18 3.56 -14.99
CA ASP A 49 -20.91 5.00 -14.98
C ASP A 49 -20.80 5.56 -16.43
N GLY A 50 -20.60 6.86 -16.54
CA GLY A 50 -20.44 7.53 -17.84
C GLY A 50 -19.01 7.54 -18.38
N ASP A 51 -18.03 7.04 -17.63
CA ASP A 51 -16.62 7.05 -18.00
C ASP A 51 -16.05 5.63 -17.94
N VAL A 52 -15.31 5.24 -18.97
CA VAL A 52 -14.56 3.98 -19.01
C VAL A 52 -13.06 4.24 -18.96
N SER A 53 -12.29 3.25 -18.54
CA SER A 53 -10.82 3.24 -18.61
C SER A 53 -10.18 4.53 -18.08
N PHE A 54 -10.50 4.90 -16.85
CA PHE A 54 -9.94 6.08 -16.22
C PHE A 54 -8.93 5.73 -15.10
N ALA A 55 -8.06 6.69 -14.78
CA ALA A 55 -7.01 6.58 -13.78
C ALA A 55 -7.53 6.98 -12.40
N ASN A 56 -8.04 6.02 -11.62
CA ASN A 56 -8.51 6.25 -10.25
C ASN A 56 -7.45 6.91 -9.37
N CYS A 57 -6.18 6.48 -9.49
CA CYS A 57 -5.07 7.02 -8.69
C CYS A 57 -4.74 8.48 -9.01
N GLY A 58 -5.21 9.02 -10.13
CA GLY A 58 -5.05 10.44 -10.49
C GLY A 58 -6.08 11.37 -9.87
N MET A 59 -7.18 10.83 -9.33
CA MET A 59 -8.30 11.63 -8.84
C MET A 59 -7.93 12.58 -7.69
N PRO A 60 -7.20 12.16 -6.65
CA PRO A 60 -6.76 13.09 -5.60
C PRO A 60 -5.93 14.25 -6.17
N TYR A 61 -5.02 13.98 -7.10
CA TYR A 61 -4.15 14.99 -7.71
C TYR A 61 -4.90 15.98 -8.61
N TYR A 62 -6.00 15.57 -9.23
CA TYR A 62 -6.91 16.48 -9.92
C TYR A 62 -7.68 17.37 -8.92
N ILE A 63 -8.20 16.79 -7.84
CA ILE A 63 -8.87 17.56 -6.78
C ILE A 63 -7.91 18.61 -6.20
N GLY A 64 -6.63 18.26 -5.99
CA GLY A 64 -5.59 19.16 -5.52
C GLY A 64 -5.03 20.15 -6.56
N GLY A 65 -5.41 20.01 -7.84
CA GLY A 65 -4.97 20.89 -8.92
C GLY A 65 -3.59 20.57 -9.50
N GLU A 66 -2.91 19.50 -9.07
CA GLU A 66 -1.65 19.05 -9.69
C GLU A 66 -1.90 18.53 -11.12
N ILE A 67 -3.01 17.84 -11.33
CA ILE A 67 -3.52 17.50 -12.65
C ILE A 67 -4.57 18.54 -13.01
N ALA A 68 -4.27 19.43 -13.93
CA ALA A 68 -5.14 20.55 -14.27
C ALA A 68 -6.30 20.16 -15.19
N ASP A 69 -6.12 19.13 -16.02
CA ASP A 69 -7.08 18.74 -17.04
C ASP A 69 -7.71 17.36 -16.73
N ARG A 70 -9.04 17.36 -16.48
CA ARG A 70 -9.83 16.14 -16.21
C ARG A 70 -9.67 15.08 -17.31
N SER A 71 -9.55 15.52 -18.56
CA SER A 71 -9.47 14.60 -19.70
C SER A 71 -8.23 13.70 -19.66
N LYS A 72 -7.15 14.13 -19.00
CA LYS A 72 -5.92 13.34 -18.79
C LYS A 72 -6.13 12.12 -17.89
N LEU A 73 -7.19 12.10 -17.10
CA LEU A 73 -7.55 10.94 -16.30
C LEU A 73 -8.24 9.85 -17.11
N VAL A 74 -8.75 10.14 -18.30
CA VAL A 74 -9.34 9.15 -19.20
C VAL A 74 -8.22 8.50 -19.99
N VAL A 75 -7.85 7.27 -19.62
CA VAL A 75 -6.74 6.52 -20.24
C VAL A 75 -7.11 6.07 -21.67
N ALA A 76 -8.34 5.59 -21.85
CA ALA A 76 -8.89 5.27 -23.16
C ALA A 76 -10.38 5.65 -23.20
N SER A 77 -10.76 6.57 -24.09
CA SER A 77 -12.16 6.98 -24.23
C SER A 77 -13.01 5.84 -24.81
N ALA A 78 -14.31 5.84 -24.52
CA ALA A 78 -15.26 4.91 -25.12
C ALA A 78 -15.21 4.98 -26.66
N GLN A 79 -15.07 6.19 -27.22
CA GLN A 79 -14.91 6.39 -28.67
C GLN A 79 -13.66 5.67 -29.21
N LEU A 80 -12.52 5.78 -28.52
CA LEU A 80 -11.30 5.07 -28.91
C LEU A 80 -11.51 3.56 -28.91
N LEU A 81 -12.15 3.02 -27.87
CA LEU A 81 -12.43 1.59 -27.75
C LEU A 81 -13.38 1.11 -28.86
N ARG A 82 -14.41 1.90 -29.21
CA ARG A 82 -15.34 1.59 -30.29
C ARG A 82 -14.65 1.62 -31.68
N THR A 83 -13.89 2.67 -31.97
CA THR A 83 -13.34 2.89 -33.30
C THR A 83 -12.08 2.08 -33.57
N ARG A 84 -11.11 2.09 -32.65
CA ARG A 84 -9.84 1.41 -32.86
C ARG A 84 -9.90 -0.08 -32.52
N PHE A 85 -10.65 -0.45 -31.49
CA PHE A 85 -10.71 -1.81 -30.97
C PHE A 85 -12.02 -2.54 -31.33
N ARG A 86 -12.96 -1.88 -32.02
CA ARG A 86 -14.27 -2.47 -32.39
C ARG A 86 -14.95 -3.15 -31.19
N ILE A 87 -14.90 -2.51 -30.02
CA ILE A 87 -15.56 -2.96 -28.81
C ILE A 87 -16.91 -2.22 -28.71
N ASP A 88 -18.00 -2.96 -28.54
CA ASP A 88 -19.31 -2.37 -28.21
C ASP A 88 -19.30 -1.92 -26.76
N VAL A 89 -18.97 -0.65 -26.54
CA VAL A 89 -18.94 -0.05 -25.20
C VAL A 89 -20.32 0.53 -24.90
N ARG A 90 -20.93 0.03 -23.83
CA ARG A 90 -22.24 0.47 -23.34
C ARG A 90 -22.08 1.15 -22.00
N GLU A 91 -21.94 2.47 -22.03
CA GLU A 91 -21.90 3.33 -20.85
C GLU A 91 -23.31 3.45 -20.26
N ARG A 92 -23.41 3.82 -18.98
CA ARG A 92 -24.67 3.92 -18.23
C ARG A 92 -25.55 2.67 -18.36
N SER A 93 -24.90 1.50 -18.36
CA SER A 93 -25.50 0.19 -18.53
C SER A 93 -25.07 -0.74 -17.41
N GLU A 94 -25.99 -1.01 -16.50
CA GLU A 94 -25.74 -1.83 -15.31
C GLU A 94 -26.12 -3.29 -15.56
N ALA A 95 -25.20 -4.21 -15.31
CA ALA A 95 -25.50 -5.63 -15.23
C ALA A 95 -26.25 -5.90 -13.91
N VAL A 96 -27.51 -6.30 -13.98
CA VAL A 96 -28.40 -6.48 -12.83
C VAL A 96 -28.37 -7.91 -12.31
N SER A 97 -28.34 -8.89 -13.24
CA SER A 97 -28.27 -10.32 -12.90
C SER A 97 -27.58 -11.12 -14.01
N VAL A 98 -27.10 -12.30 -13.64
CA VAL A 98 -26.48 -13.28 -14.55
C VAL A 98 -27.24 -14.60 -14.43
N ASP A 99 -27.78 -15.09 -15.54
CA ASP A 99 -28.30 -16.44 -15.68
C ASP A 99 -27.22 -17.33 -16.35
N ARG A 100 -26.65 -18.25 -15.58
CA ARG A 100 -25.59 -19.15 -16.05
C ARG A 100 -26.11 -20.24 -16.96
N ALA A 101 -27.34 -20.72 -16.71
CA ALA A 101 -27.96 -21.79 -17.50
C ALA A 101 -28.37 -21.28 -18.88
N ALA A 102 -29.03 -20.13 -18.93
CA ALA A 102 -29.41 -19.45 -20.17
C ALA A 102 -28.24 -18.73 -20.85
N ARG A 103 -27.11 -18.54 -20.15
CA ARG A 103 -25.96 -17.71 -20.58
C ARG A 103 -26.38 -16.31 -20.99
N THR A 104 -27.13 -15.62 -20.11
CA THR A 104 -27.58 -14.25 -20.32
C THR A 104 -27.18 -13.36 -19.15
N VAL A 105 -26.96 -12.08 -19.45
CA VAL A 105 -26.84 -11.00 -18.47
C VAL A 105 -28.03 -10.09 -18.66
N ARG A 106 -28.82 -9.85 -17.61
CA ARG A 106 -29.82 -8.80 -17.58
C ARG A 106 -29.15 -7.46 -17.41
N VAL A 107 -29.37 -6.58 -18.37
CA VAL A 107 -28.77 -5.22 -18.42
C VAL A 107 -29.85 -4.19 -18.27
N ARG A 108 -29.66 -3.24 -17.35
CA ARG A 108 -30.49 -2.05 -17.16
C ARG A 108 -29.79 -0.84 -17.77
N ARG A 109 -30.43 -0.13 -18.67
CA ARG A 109 -29.99 1.19 -19.11
C ARG A 109 -30.36 2.23 -18.08
N LEU A 110 -29.37 2.95 -17.56
CA LEU A 110 -29.59 3.94 -16.49
C LEU A 110 -30.12 5.28 -17.02
N VAL A 111 -30.19 5.45 -18.35
CA VAL A 111 -30.71 6.66 -19.00
C VAL A 111 -32.25 6.66 -18.99
N ASP A 112 -32.87 5.51 -19.24
CA ASP A 112 -34.32 5.38 -19.42
C ASP A 112 -34.96 4.29 -18.54
N GLY A 113 -34.15 3.56 -17.78
CA GLY A 113 -34.59 2.47 -16.92
C GLY A 113 -34.98 1.18 -17.65
N SER A 114 -34.87 1.12 -18.98
CA SER A 114 -35.21 -0.08 -19.76
C SER A 114 -34.25 -1.24 -19.48
N GLU A 115 -34.79 -2.45 -19.55
CA GLU A 115 -34.00 -3.67 -19.34
C GLU A 115 -34.04 -4.57 -20.58
N TYR A 116 -32.93 -5.29 -20.82
CA TYR A 116 -32.84 -6.28 -21.88
C TYR A 116 -31.87 -7.41 -21.49
N ASP A 117 -32.01 -8.55 -22.12
CA ASP A 117 -31.12 -9.69 -21.94
C ASP A 117 -30.04 -9.68 -23.02
N LEU A 118 -28.80 -9.94 -22.57
CA LEU A 118 -27.62 -10.03 -23.42
C LEU A 118 -26.99 -11.41 -23.29
N SER A 119 -27.02 -12.19 -24.37
CA SER A 119 -26.40 -13.53 -24.41
C SER A 119 -24.87 -13.43 -24.44
N TRP A 120 -24.18 -14.45 -23.93
CA TRP A 120 -22.74 -14.54 -23.93
C TRP A 120 -22.23 -15.98 -24.09
N ASP A 121 -21.06 -16.14 -24.71
CA ASP A 121 -20.31 -17.40 -24.75
C ASP A 121 -19.25 -17.43 -23.66
N ARG A 122 -18.71 -16.25 -23.31
CA ARG A 122 -17.80 -16.01 -22.20
C ARG A 122 -18.18 -14.71 -21.49
N LEU A 123 -18.03 -14.74 -20.16
CA LEU A 123 -18.33 -13.57 -19.32
C LEU A 123 -17.11 -13.22 -18.48
N ILE A 124 -16.77 -11.93 -18.39
CA ILE A 124 -15.76 -11.42 -17.45
C ILE A 124 -16.43 -10.48 -16.47
N LEU A 125 -16.32 -10.79 -15.17
CA LEU A 125 -16.79 -9.93 -14.08
C LEU A 125 -15.63 -9.06 -13.57
N SER A 126 -15.71 -7.77 -13.78
CA SER A 126 -14.76 -6.77 -13.28
C SER A 126 -15.49 -5.60 -12.59
N PRO A 127 -16.40 -5.88 -11.63
CA PRO A 127 -17.28 -4.88 -11.05
C PRO A 127 -16.57 -3.96 -10.05
N GLY A 128 -15.29 -4.20 -9.78
CA GLY A 128 -14.47 -3.40 -8.86
C GLY A 128 -14.90 -3.51 -7.40
N ALA A 129 -14.72 -2.41 -6.65
CA ALA A 129 -15.07 -2.31 -5.25
C ALA A 129 -15.81 -1.00 -4.98
N ALA A 130 -16.61 -0.95 -3.93
CA ALA A 130 -17.30 0.25 -3.43
C ALA A 130 -16.58 0.80 -2.19
N ALA A 131 -16.64 2.10 -1.98
CA ALA A 131 -16.20 2.70 -0.73
C ALA A 131 -17.04 2.16 0.45
N ILE A 132 -16.38 1.96 1.59
CA ILE A 132 -17.09 1.64 2.83
C ILE A 132 -17.72 2.92 3.36
N ILE A 133 -19.04 2.92 3.52
CA ILE A 133 -19.81 3.98 4.16
C ILE A 133 -20.36 3.41 5.46
N PRO A 134 -19.91 3.87 6.63
CA PRO A 134 -20.38 3.35 7.91
C PRO A 134 -21.82 3.86 8.17
N PRO A 135 -22.69 3.06 8.79
CA PRO A 135 -24.06 3.44 9.09
C PRO A 135 -24.10 4.38 10.31
N LEU A 136 -23.62 5.61 10.15
CA LEU A 136 -23.58 6.61 11.21
C LEU A 136 -24.63 7.72 11.00
N PRO A 137 -25.14 8.32 12.09
CA PRO A 137 -25.98 9.49 11.98
C PRO A 137 -25.33 10.60 11.15
N GLY A 138 -26.07 11.26 10.29
CA GLY A 138 -25.62 12.37 9.46
C GLY A 138 -24.67 12.00 8.30
N ILE A 139 -24.35 10.71 8.07
CA ILE A 139 -23.36 10.27 7.06
C ILE A 139 -23.74 10.65 5.62
N ASN A 140 -25.02 10.86 5.35
CA ASN A 140 -25.55 11.23 4.03
C ASN A 140 -25.70 12.75 3.85
N SER A 141 -25.23 13.57 4.79
CA SER A 141 -25.30 15.03 4.73
C SER A 141 -24.47 15.57 3.57
N GLN A 142 -24.90 16.69 3.00
CA GLN A 142 -24.15 17.43 2.01
C GLN A 142 -22.80 17.88 2.61
N GLY A 143 -21.71 17.62 1.90
CA GLY A 143 -20.35 17.86 2.39
C GLY A 143 -19.63 16.59 2.87
N VAL A 144 -20.32 15.44 2.89
CA VAL A 144 -19.70 14.13 3.13
C VAL A 144 -19.52 13.41 1.80
N TYR A 145 -18.31 12.96 1.51
CA TYR A 145 -17.95 12.34 0.23
C TYR A 145 -17.08 11.11 0.42
N SER A 146 -17.16 10.20 -0.55
CA SER A 146 -16.20 9.14 -0.81
C SER A 146 -15.62 9.30 -2.21
N LEU A 147 -14.47 8.69 -2.51
CA LEU A 147 -13.77 8.87 -3.78
C LEU A 147 -13.56 7.52 -4.47
N ARG A 148 -14.35 7.23 -5.52
CA ARG A 148 -14.27 5.98 -6.30
C ARG A 148 -14.43 6.16 -7.81
N SER A 149 -15.22 7.14 -8.24
CA SER A 149 -15.52 7.42 -9.65
C SER A 149 -15.10 8.84 -10.02
N LEU A 150 -15.02 9.12 -11.33
CA LEU A 150 -14.79 10.49 -11.80
C LEU A 150 -15.95 11.42 -11.39
N MET A 151 -17.17 10.90 -11.27
CA MET A 151 -18.30 11.67 -10.79
C MET A 151 -18.14 12.07 -9.31
N ASP A 152 -17.60 11.18 -8.46
CA ASP A 152 -17.27 11.53 -7.07
C ASP A 152 -16.17 12.60 -7.02
N MET A 153 -15.14 12.43 -7.83
CA MET A 153 -14.07 13.41 -7.96
C MET A 153 -14.60 14.79 -8.39
N ASP A 154 -15.47 14.84 -9.40
CA ASP A 154 -16.05 16.08 -9.88
C ASP A 154 -16.89 16.78 -8.78
N ARG A 155 -17.66 16.00 -7.99
CA ARG A 155 -18.43 16.52 -6.85
C ARG A 155 -17.52 17.07 -5.75
N ILE A 156 -16.44 16.37 -5.40
CA ILE A 156 -15.47 16.84 -4.41
C ILE A 156 -14.76 18.10 -4.93
N ARG A 157 -14.33 18.11 -6.18
CA ARG A 157 -13.68 19.27 -6.80
C ARG A 157 -14.62 20.50 -6.76
N ALA A 158 -15.87 20.35 -7.15
CA ALA A 158 -16.86 21.42 -7.09
C ALA A 158 -17.06 21.94 -5.65
N ALA A 159 -17.08 21.06 -4.65
CA ALA A 159 -17.18 21.44 -3.25
C ALA A 159 -15.94 22.20 -2.76
N VAL A 160 -14.74 21.78 -3.17
CA VAL A 160 -13.47 22.45 -2.88
C VAL A 160 -13.43 23.85 -3.49
N ASP A 161 -13.82 23.98 -4.76
CA ASP A 161 -13.82 25.26 -5.48
C ASP A 161 -14.85 26.25 -4.90
N ALA A 162 -16.02 25.74 -4.47
CA ALA A 162 -17.09 26.56 -3.89
C ALA A 162 -16.84 26.95 -2.42
N ALA A 163 -15.84 26.36 -1.74
CA ALA A 163 -15.57 26.63 -0.33
C ALA A 163 -15.03 28.05 -0.11
N PRO A 164 -15.73 28.91 0.67
CA PRO A 164 -15.23 30.26 0.96
C PRO A 164 -13.99 30.22 1.85
N ALA A 165 -13.12 31.23 1.74
CA ALA A 165 -11.84 31.28 2.46
C ALA A 165 -11.95 31.10 3.99
N GLY A 166 -13.06 31.54 4.60
CA GLY A 166 -13.31 31.41 6.05
C GLY A 166 -13.90 30.06 6.47
N ALA A 167 -14.21 29.14 5.53
CA ALA A 167 -14.88 27.87 5.78
C ALA A 167 -14.13 26.69 5.11
N ARG A 168 -12.80 26.70 5.17
CA ARG A 168 -11.93 25.66 4.58
C ARG A 168 -11.38 24.73 5.66
N ARG A 169 -12.28 23.99 6.34
CA ARG A 169 -11.92 22.94 7.29
C ARG A 169 -12.38 21.60 6.75
N ALA A 170 -11.47 20.65 6.70
CA ALA A 170 -11.78 19.32 6.19
C ALA A 170 -11.36 18.23 7.18
N ILE A 171 -12.18 17.19 7.25
CA ILE A 171 -11.86 15.95 7.96
C ILE A 171 -11.70 14.85 6.93
N VAL A 172 -10.58 14.12 7.05
CA VAL A 172 -10.33 12.89 6.30
C VAL A 172 -10.43 11.73 7.28
N ALA A 173 -11.44 10.91 7.11
CA ALA A 173 -11.63 9.69 7.91
C ALA A 173 -10.92 8.52 7.23
N GLY A 174 -9.92 7.98 7.91
CA GLY A 174 -9.03 6.94 7.44
C GLY A 174 -7.67 7.49 6.97
N ALA A 175 -6.59 6.96 7.54
CA ALA A 175 -5.20 7.31 7.24
C ALA A 175 -4.50 6.25 6.35
N GLY A 176 -5.25 5.59 5.47
CA GLY A 176 -4.72 4.76 4.40
C GLY A 176 -4.24 5.58 3.19
N PHE A 177 -3.84 4.92 2.10
CA PHE A 177 -3.28 5.58 0.91
C PHE A 177 -4.18 6.71 0.38
N ILE A 178 -5.46 6.43 0.09
CA ILE A 178 -6.41 7.42 -0.45
C ILE A 178 -6.62 8.59 0.52
N GLY A 179 -6.75 8.27 1.83
CA GLY A 179 -6.94 9.31 2.85
C GLY A 179 -5.76 10.26 2.94
N LEU A 180 -4.53 9.74 2.91
CA LEU A 180 -3.32 10.56 2.99
C LEU A 180 -3.10 11.39 1.73
N GLU A 181 -3.35 10.84 0.55
CA GLU A 181 -3.34 11.62 -0.70
C GLU A 181 -4.37 12.75 -0.66
N MET A 182 -5.60 12.46 -0.22
CA MET A 182 -6.63 13.48 -0.08
C MET A 182 -6.27 14.55 0.95
N ALA A 183 -5.66 14.16 2.08
CA ALA A 183 -5.21 15.11 3.10
C ALA A 183 -4.17 16.09 2.54
N GLU A 184 -3.14 15.59 1.83
CA GLU A 184 -2.15 16.42 1.14
C GLU A 184 -2.83 17.37 0.15
N GLN A 185 -3.70 16.84 -0.72
CA GLN A 185 -4.31 17.62 -1.78
C GLN A 185 -5.28 18.71 -1.24
N LEU A 186 -5.98 18.45 -0.14
CA LEU A 186 -6.83 19.45 0.52
C LEU A 186 -5.99 20.54 1.21
N VAL A 187 -4.86 20.21 1.84
CA VAL A 187 -3.90 21.21 2.37
C VAL A 187 -3.42 22.12 1.24
N ARG A 188 -3.05 21.57 0.08
CA ARG A 188 -2.65 22.34 -1.10
C ARG A 188 -3.74 23.29 -1.60
N GLN A 189 -5.00 22.93 -1.40
CA GLN A 189 -6.16 23.78 -1.71
C GLN A 189 -6.51 24.77 -0.57
N GLY A 190 -5.65 24.88 0.46
CA GLY A 190 -5.78 25.84 1.56
C GLY A 190 -6.78 25.43 2.63
N PHE A 191 -7.11 24.15 2.77
CA PHE A 191 -7.91 23.64 3.87
C PHE A 191 -7.07 23.38 5.13
N ALA A 192 -7.62 23.70 6.29
CA ALA A 192 -7.16 23.16 7.56
C ALA A 192 -7.66 21.72 7.66
N VAL A 193 -6.73 20.76 7.60
CA VAL A 193 -7.07 19.33 7.50
C VAL A 193 -6.85 18.61 8.82
N GLN A 194 -7.81 17.77 9.18
CA GLN A 194 -7.75 16.85 10.29
C GLN A 194 -7.92 15.42 9.77
N VAL A 195 -6.96 14.54 10.08
CA VAL A 195 -7.02 13.11 9.74
C VAL A 195 -7.47 12.34 10.98
N VAL A 196 -8.50 11.53 10.84
CA VAL A 196 -9.05 10.67 11.90
C VAL A 196 -8.82 9.22 11.51
N GLU A 197 -8.13 8.45 12.35
CA GLU A 197 -7.82 7.04 12.12
C GLU A 197 -8.19 6.19 13.34
N LEU A 198 -8.89 5.09 13.08
CA LEU A 198 -9.32 4.15 14.12
C LEU A 198 -8.14 3.37 14.72
N GLN A 199 -7.13 3.10 13.91
CA GLN A 199 -5.92 2.43 14.37
C GLN A 199 -5.00 3.39 15.11
N SER A 200 -4.02 2.83 15.83
CA SER A 200 -3.04 3.60 16.63
C SER A 200 -1.95 4.29 15.79
N GLN A 201 -1.99 4.18 14.46
CA GLN A 201 -1.01 4.76 13.55
C GLN A 201 -1.62 5.10 12.20
N VAL A 202 -0.99 6.01 11.46
CA VAL A 202 -1.23 6.20 10.02
C VAL A 202 -0.68 5.02 9.23
N LEU A 203 -1.09 4.84 7.96
CA LEU A 203 -0.68 3.71 7.11
C LEU A 203 -0.77 2.36 7.84
N PRO A 204 -1.97 1.88 8.19
CA PRO A 204 -2.13 0.67 9.01
C PRO A 204 -1.51 -0.61 8.43
N ALA A 205 -1.15 -0.62 7.15
CA ALA A 205 -0.45 -1.75 6.50
C ALA A 205 1.05 -1.81 6.84
N PHE A 206 1.66 -0.68 7.20
CA PHE A 206 3.07 -0.57 7.54
C PHE A 206 3.34 -0.95 9.01
N ASP A 207 4.61 -1.22 9.32
CA ASP A 207 5.07 -1.28 10.70
C ASP A 207 5.20 0.15 11.26
N ALA A 208 5.05 0.31 12.59
CA ALA A 208 4.95 1.61 13.24
C ALA A 208 6.20 2.48 13.04
N ASP A 209 7.37 1.86 13.02
CA ASP A 209 8.65 2.55 12.83
C ASP A 209 8.79 3.24 11.46
N LEU A 210 8.15 2.68 10.43
CA LEU A 210 8.09 3.29 9.09
C LEU A 210 6.93 4.31 9.01
N ALA A 211 5.77 3.98 9.58
CA ALA A 211 4.59 4.86 9.57
C ALA A 211 4.83 6.18 10.32
N ALA A 212 5.63 6.16 11.36
CA ALA A 212 5.93 7.34 12.19
C ALA A 212 6.55 8.50 11.37
N ALA A 213 7.39 8.21 10.37
CA ALA A 213 7.96 9.25 9.50
C ALA A 213 6.90 9.98 8.67
N ILE A 214 5.85 9.28 8.25
CA ILE A 214 4.72 9.84 7.51
C ILE A 214 3.83 10.67 8.45
N GLN A 215 3.63 10.22 9.68
CA GLN A 215 2.89 10.99 10.69
C GLN A 215 3.62 12.30 11.02
N GLU A 216 4.94 12.27 11.22
CA GLU A 216 5.75 13.47 11.41
C GLU A 216 5.60 14.45 10.25
N GLU A 217 5.57 13.94 9.01
CA GLU A 217 5.42 14.77 7.81
C GLU A 217 4.04 15.42 7.73
N LEU A 218 2.96 14.71 8.08
CA LEU A 218 1.61 15.28 8.16
C LEU A 218 1.57 16.44 9.16
N VAL A 219 2.08 16.22 10.38
CA VAL A 219 2.09 17.25 11.43
C VAL A 219 2.96 18.45 11.02
N ARG A 220 4.12 18.23 10.39
CA ARG A 220 5.00 19.30 9.87
C ARG A 220 4.29 20.18 8.84
N ASN A 221 3.37 19.60 8.06
CA ASN A 221 2.57 20.34 7.08
C ASN A 221 1.23 20.84 7.64
N GLY A 222 1.07 20.88 8.97
CA GLY A 222 -0.09 21.48 9.64
C GLY A 222 -1.32 20.59 9.70
N VAL A 223 -1.20 19.31 9.36
CA VAL A 223 -2.31 18.36 9.50
C VAL A 223 -2.42 17.89 10.94
N GLN A 224 -3.61 18.02 11.54
CA GLN A 224 -3.90 17.43 12.84
C GLN A 224 -4.25 15.95 12.68
N VAL A 225 -3.62 15.07 13.48
CA VAL A 225 -3.79 13.62 13.39
C VAL A 225 -4.42 13.08 14.67
N TRP A 226 -5.57 12.40 14.53
CA TRP A 226 -6.35 11.81 15.60
C TRP A 226 -6.33 10.29 15.47
N LEU A 227 -5.46 9.62 16.22
CA LEU A 227 -5.27 8.17 16.17
C LEU A 227 -6.05 7.47 17.27
N GLY A 228 -6.37 6.18 17.08
CA GLY A 228 -7.13 5.35 18.02
C GLY A 228 -8.57 5.80 18.20
N ARG A 229 -9.10 6.60 17.27
CA ARG A 229 -10.43 7.21 17.35
C ARG A 229 -11.20 7.00 16.06
N GLY A 230 -12.44 6.54 16.17
CA GLY A 230 -13.35 6.40 15.04
C GLY A 230 -14.35 7.56 14.97
N LEU A 231 -15.02 7.72 13.84
CA LEU A 231 -16.19 8.56 13.72
C LEU A 231 -17.36 7.91 14.48
N ARG A 232 -18.10 8.69 15.28
CA ARG A 232 -19.33 8.29 15.94
C ARG A 232 -20.56 8.82 15.22
N GLU A 233 -20.50 10.06 14.76
CA GLU A 233 -21.57 10.74 14.03
C GLU A 233 -21.01 11.89 13.18
N VAL A 234 -21.74 12.26 12.14
CA VAL A 234 -21.56 13.52 11.42
C VAL A 234 -22.57 14.53 11.95
N CYS A 235 -22.05 15.63 12.51
CA CYS A 235 -22.88 16.74 12.98
C CYS A 235 -23.36 17.54 11.77
N GLU A 236 -24.67 17.76 11.66
CA GLU A 236 -25.27 18.49 10.53
C GLU A 236 -26.21 19.59 11.01
N GLN A 237 -26.38 20.59 10.15
CA GLN A 237 -27.40 21.63 10.31
C GLN A 237 -28.02 21.94 8.94
N GLY A 238 -29.33 21.79 8.83
CA GLY A 238 -30.01 21.99 7.56
C GLY A 238 -29.56 21.05 6.43
N GLY A 239 -29.22 19.82 6.76
CA GLY A 239 -28.70 18.80 5.81
C GLY A 239 -27.26 19.01 5.36
N ARG A 240 -26.52 19.97 5.93
CA ARG A 240 -25.10 20.25 5.65
C ARG A 240 -24.22 19.88 6.82
N VAL A 241 -23.06 19.30 6.53
CA VAL A 241 -22.04 18.98 7.53
C VAL A 241 -21.52 20.26 8.21
N GLN A 242 -21.38 20.18 9.55
CA GLN A 242 -20.79 21.21 10.42
C GLN A 242 -19.56 20.65 11.15
N GLY A 243 -19.36 19.36 11.11
CA GLY A 243 -18.27 18.67 11.77
C GLY A 243 -18.58 17.20 12.04
N VAL A 244 -17.78 16.58 12.88
CA VAL A 244 -17.98 15.20 13.33
C VAL A 244 -17.79 15.09 14.83
N THR A 245 -18.41 14.07 15.44
CA THR A 245 -18.11 13.63 16.81
C THR A 245 -17.33 12.32 16.74
N LEU A 246 -16.19 12.25 17.43
CA LEU A 246 -15.36 11.06 17.53
C LEU A 246 -15.90 10.08 18.59
N SER A 247 -15.36 8.86 18.61
CA SER A 247 -15.74 7.78 19.53
C SER A 247 -15.55 8.14 21.01
N ASP A 248 -14.60 9.03 21.34
CA ASP A 248 -14.36 9.55 22.69
C ASP A 248 -15.21 10.78 23.07
N GLY A 249 -16.10 11.22 22.19
CA GLY A 249 -16.94 12.41 22.37
C GLY A 249 -16.32 13.72 21.90
N THR A 250 -15.08 13.74 21.45
CA THR A 250 -14.43 14.94 20.88
C THR A 250 -15.19 15.41 19.65
N ARG A 251 -15.48 16.72 19.59
CA ARG A 251 -16.13 17.34 18.44
C ARG A 251 -15.12 18.10 17.59
N LEU A 252 -15.10 17.81 16.30
CA LEU A 252 -14.22 18.44 15.32
C LEU A 252 -15.06 19.19 14.29
N PRO A 253 -14.87 20.51 14.14
CA PRO A 253 -15.61 21.29 13.14
C PRO A 253 -15.06 21.04 11.73
N ALA A 254 -15.96 20.93 10.74
CA ALA A 254 -15.60 20.79 9.33
C ALA A 254 -16.77 21.12 8.41
N GLU A 255 -16.46 21.63 7.24
CA GLU A 255 -17.40 21.84 6.13
C GLU A 255 -17.29 20.73 5.06
N LEU A 256 -16.22 19.94 5.11
CA LEU A 256 -15.93 18.85 4.19
C LEU A 256 -15.47 17.61 4.96
N VAL A 257 -16.07 16.46 4.68
CA VAL A 257 -15.66 15.16 5.22
C VAL A 257 -15.40 14.19 4.07
N ILE A 258 -14.19 13.64 4.01
CA ILE A 258 -13.80 12.61 3.04
C ILE A 258 -13.72 11.26 3.76
N LEU A 259 -14.46 10.28 3.27
CA LEU A 259 -14.45 8.91 3.78
C LEU A 259 -13.43 8.07 3.02
N GLY A 260 -12.26 7.87 3.62
CA GLY A 260 -11.15 7.05 3.14
C GLY A 260 -10.93 5.77 3.95
N ILE A 261 -11.97 5.22 4.59
CA ILE A 261 -11.89 4.10 5.55
C ILE A 261 -11.79 2.71 4.91
N GLY A 262 -11.57 2.65 3.60
CA GLY A 262 -11.37 1.42 2.86
C GLY A 262 -12.47 1.11 1.84
N VAL A 263 -12.34 -0.06 1.20
CA VAL A 263 -13.23 -0.52 0.15
C VAL A 263 -13.71 -1.95 0.40
N ARG A 264 -14.92 -2.27 -0.08
CA ARG A 264 -15.46 -3.63 -0.11
C ARG A 264 -15.63 -4.10 -1.56
N PRO A 265 -15.39 -5.38 -1.87
CA PRO A 265 -15.55 -5.89 -3.23
C PRO A 265 -17.02 -5.91 -3.64
N ASN A 266 -17.29 -5.61 -4.90
CA ASN A 266 -18.63 -5.70 -5.47
C ASN A 266 -18.91 -7.14 -5.94
N VAL A 267 -19.28 -8.02 -5.01
CA VAL A 267 -19.50 -9.45 -5.27
C VAL A 267 -20.97 -9.81 -5.50
N GLY A 268 -21.89 -8.87 -5.47
CA GLY A 268 -23.33 -9.10 -5.52
C GLY A 268 -23.76 -9.95 -6.72
N LEU A 269 -23.30 -9.65 -7.93
CA LEU A 269 -23.58 -10.44 -9.13
C LEU A 269 -23.06 -11.87 -9.03
N ALA A 270 -21.83 -12.05 -8.51
CA ALA A 270 -21.20 -13.35 -8.36
C ALA A 270 -21.97 -14.23 -7.34
N VAL A 271 -22.35 -13.65 -6.21
CA VAL A 271 -23.15 -14.35 -5.19
C VAL A 271 -24.54 -14.71 -5.72
N ALA A 272 -25.22 -13.76 -6.36
CA ALA A 272 -26.57 -13.98 -6.88
C ALA A 272 -26.63 -15.08 -7.96
N CYS A 273 -25.57 -15.26 -8.75
CA CYS A 273 -25.48 -16.33 -9.75
C CYS A 273 -24.77 -17.61 -9.24
N GLY A 274 -24.47 -17.71 -7.93
CA GLY A 274 -23.92 -18.91 -7.31
C GLY A 274 -22.45 -19.19 -7.62
N LEU A 275 -21.63 -18.15 -7.83
CA LEU A 275 -20.17 -18.28 -7.93
C LEU A 275 -19.53 -18.32 -6.54
N GLU A 276 -18.44 -19.08 -6.42
CA GLU A 276 -17.71 -19.22 -5.17
C GLU A 276 -16.93 -17.94 -4.81
N LEU A 277 -16.98 -17.59 -3.53
CA LEU A 277 -16.12 -16.58 -2.94
C LEU A 277 -14.96 -17.25 -2.20
N GLY A 278 -13.83 -16.55 -2.12
CA GLY A 278 -12.72 -16.94 -1.29
C GLY A 278 -12.88 -16.49 0.18
N PRO A 279 -11.97 -16.92 1.07
CA PRO A 279 -12.04 -16.64 2.51
C PRO A 279 -11.99 -15.16 2.88
N ALA A 280 -11.42 -14.31 2.04
CA ALA A 280 -11.41 -12.85 2.26
C ALA A 280 -12.63 -12.15 1.63
N GLY A 281 -13.61 -12.88 1.11
CA GLY A 281 -14.87 -12.37 0.58
C GLY A 281 -14.80 -11.81 -0.84
N GLY A 282 -13.73 -12.05 -1.59
CA GLY A 282 -13.63 -11.73 -3.02
C GLY A 282 -14.05 -12.91 -3.90
N ILE A 283 -14.27 -12.66 -5.20
CA ILE A 283 -14.57 -13.72 -6.17
C ILE A 283 -13.35 -14.63 -6.27
N ARG A 284 -13.54 -15.94 -6.02
CA ARG A 284 -12.49 -16.94 -6.16
C ARG A 284 -12.19 -17.20 -7.63
N VAL A 285 -10.91 -17.23 -7.98
CA VAL A 285 -10.43 -17.56 -9.34
C VAL A 285 -9.27 -18.55 -9.29
N ASN A 286 -9.06 -19.26 -10.39
CA ASN A 286 -7.86 -20.06 -10.61
C ASN A 286 -6.73 -19.18 -11.22
N GLU A 287 -5.60 -19.81 -11.55
CA GLU A 287 -4.44 -19.12 -12.15
C GLU A 287 -4.71 -18.56 -13.56
N PHE A 288 -5.79 -18.94 -14.22
CA PHE A 288 -6.26 -18.43 -15.52
C PHE A 288 -7.42 -17.44 -15.38
N LEU A 289 -7.70 -16.99 -14.16
CA LEU A 289 -8.76 -16.06 -13.79
C LEU A 289 -10.19 -16.60 -14.01
N GLN A 290 -10.37 -17.92 -14.20
CA GLN A 290 -11.68 -18.56 -14.24
C GLN A 290 -12.24 -18.67 -12.81
N THR A 291 -13.53 -18.40 -12.68
CA THR A 291 -14.29 -18.59 -11.44
C THR A 291 -14.62 -20.09 -11.22
N SER A 292 -15.52 -20.42 -10.30
CA SER A 292 -16.09 -21.76 -10.16
C SER A 292 -16.89 -22.23 -11.39
N ASP A 293 -17.19 -21.30 -12.32
CA ASP A 293 -17.73 -21.61 -13.64
C ASP A 293 -16.63 -21.37 -14.70
N PRO A 294 -16.23 -22.40 -15.47
CA PRO A 294 -15.13 -22.29 -16.44
C PRO A 294 -15.42 -21.34 -17.62
N LEU A 295 -16.67 -20.90 -17.79
CA LEU A 295 -17.06 -19.93 -18.82
C LEU A 295 -17.08 -18.49 -18.29
N ILE A 296 -16.94 -18.31 -16.97
CA ILE A 296 -16.98 -17.02 -16.30
C ILE A 296 -15.61 -16.73 -15.66
N TYR A 297 -15.07 -15.56 -15.98
CA TYR A 297 -13.81 -15.05 -15.47
C TYR A 297 -14.06 -13.88 -14.51
N ALA A 298 -13.09 -13.57 -13.68
CA ALA A 298 -13.15 -12.35 -12.89
C ALA A 298 -11.78 -11.67 -12.79
N ALA A 299 -11.78 -10.32 -12.73
CA ALA A 299 -10.58 -9.51 -12.61
C ALA A 299 -10.85 -8.21 -11.82
N GLY A 300 -9.80 -7.60 -11.26
CA GLY A 300 -9.87 -6.33 -10.54
C GLY A 300 -10.12 -6.47 -9.05
N ASP A 301 -10.59 -5.38 -8.42
CA ASP A 301 -10.71 -5.23 -6.96
C ASP A 301 -11.72 -6.17 -6.30
N ALA A 302 -12.58 -6.81 -7.10
CA ALA A 302 -13.57 -7.77 -6.60
C ALA A 302 -13.02 -9.19 -6.37
N VAL A 303 -11.77 -9.46 -6.78
CA VAL A 303 -11.20 -10.80 -6.88
C VAL A 303 -10.23 -11.10 -5.73
N GLU A 304 -10.18 -12.36 -5.31
CA GLU A 304 -9.09 -12.90 -4.52
C GLU A 304 -8.04 -13.56 -5.42
N TYR A 305 -6.84 -13.02 -5.35
CA TYR A 305 -5.69 -13.53 -6.11
C TYR A 305 -4.82 -14.46 -5.28
N PRO A 306 -4.07 -15.39 -5.90
CA PRO A 306 -2.99 -16.10 -5.22
C PRO A 306 -2.03 -15.11 -4.55
N TRP A 307 -1.70 -15.35 -3.28
CA TRP A 307 -0.87 -14.49 -2.46
C TRP A 307 0.54 -15.04 -2.32
N GLY A 308 1.55 -14.31 -2.80
CA GLY A 308 2.93 -14.79 -2.86
C GLY A 308 3.63 -14.91 -1.51
N PRO A 309 3.53 -13.92 -0.61
CA PRO A 309 4.37 -13.90 0.60
C PRO A 309 4.11 -15.04 1.58
N SER A 310 2.85 -15.46 1.77
CA SER A 310 2.51 -16.51 2.73
C SER A 310 1.78 -17.70 2.11
N GLY A 311 1.55 -17.72 0.80
CA GLY A 311 0.64 -18.66 0.16
C GLY A 311 -0.85 -18.30 0.42
N GLY A 312 -1.76 -19.14 -0.06
CA GLY A 312 -3.20 -18.87 0.02
C GLY A 312 -3.67 -17.80 -0.94
N THR A 313 -4.67 -17.02 -0.55
CA THR A 313 -5.28 -15.97 -1.37
C THR A 313 -5.41 -14.66 -0.61
N ALA A 314 -5.43 -13.53 -1.32
CA ALA A 314 -5.69 -12.22 -0.75
C ALA A 314 -6.45 -11.30 -1.72
N ARG A 315 -7.24 -10.39 -1.17
CA ARG A 315 -7.77 -9.26 -1.93
C ARG A 315 -6.74 -8.15 -2.00
N VAL A 316 -6.40 -7.74 -3.20
CA VAL A 316 -5.42 -6.66 -3.45
C VAL A 316 -6.05 -5.67 -4.42
N ALA A 317 -6.68 -4.64 -3.87
CA ALA A 317 -7.36 -3.59 -4.63
C ALA A 317 -6.34 -2.56 -5.16
N LEU A 318 -5.54 -2.99 -6.14
CA LEU A 318 -4.49 -2.20 -6.79
C LEU A 318 -4.59 -2.31 -8.30
N ALA A 319 -4.29 -1.23 -9.00
CA ALA A 319 -4.38 -1.14 -10.45
C ALA A 319 -3.45 -2.12 -11.18
N GLY A 320 -2.24 -2.36 -10.66
CA GLY A 320 -1.27 -3.29 -11.25
C GLY A 320 -1.80 -4.72 -11.37
N PRO A 321 -2.22 -5.38 -10.29
CA PRO A 321 -2.89 -6.68 -10.32
C PRO A 321 -4.15 -6.68 -11.19
N ALA A 322 -5.00 -5.65 -11.10
CA ALA A 322 -6.23 -5.56 -11.88
C ALA A 322 -5.96 -5.57 -13.39
N ASN A 323 -4.99 -4.77 -13.86
CA ASN A 323 -4.60 -4.71 -15.26
C ASN A 323 -4.02 -6.04 -15.76
N ARG A 324 -3.11 -6.66 -14.98
CA ARG A 324 -2.51 -7.97 -15.35
C ARG A 324 -3.58 -9.06 -15.41
N ALA A 325 -4.45 -9.13 -14.40
CA ALA A 325 -5.56 -10.09 -14.38
C ALA A 325 -6.53 -9.87 -15.54
N GLY A 326 -6.95 -8.64 -15.81
CA GLY A 326 -7.80 -8.31 -16.95
C GLY A 326 -7.18 -8.76 -18.28
N ARG A 327 -5.89 -8.46 -18.47
CA ARG A 327 -5.17 -8.89 -19.68
C ARG A 327 -5.20 -10.43 -19.86
N LEU A 328 -4.91 -11.19 -18.80
CA LEU A 328 -4.90 -12.66 -18.87
C LEU A 328 -6.31 -13.22 -19.06
N ALA A 329 -7.30 -12.71 -18.33
CA ALA A 329 -8.70 -13.12 -18.47
C ALA A 329 -9.22 -12.90 -19.89
N GLY A 330 -8.95 -11.71 -20.48
CA GLY A 330 -9.34 -11.39 -21.84
C GLY A 330 -8.68 -12.28 -22.89
N GLU A 331 -7.40 -12.61 -22.71
CA GLU A 331 -6.67 -13.54 -23.58
C GLU A 331 -7.25 -14.96 -23.51
N HIS A 332 -7.39 -15.49 -22.28
CA HIS A 332 -7.87 -16.86 -22.08
C HIS A 332 -9.34 -17.02 -22.55
N ALA A 333 -10.18 -16.03 -22.30
CA ALA A 333 -11.60 -16.07 -22.66
C ALA A 333 -11.83 -16.28 -24.17
N VAL A 334 -10.99 -15.68 -25.03
CA VAL A 334 -11.15 -15.79 -26.49
C VAL A 334 -10.28 -16.86 -27.14
N SER A 335 -9.10 -17.15 -26.57
CA SER A 335 -8.13 -18.07 -27.18
C SER A 335 -8.08 -19.45 -26.48
N GLY A 336 -8.57 -19.57 -25.24
CA GLY A 336 -8.40 -20.75 -24.40
C GLY A 336 -6.96 -20.95 -23.90
N ARG A 337 -6.07 -19.94 -24.08
CA ARG A 337 -4.66 -20.02 -23.70
C ARG A 337 -4.20 -18.70 -23.10
N CYS A 338 -3.44 -18.75 -22.01
CA CYS A 338 -2.66 -17.65 -21.50
C CYS A 338 -1.57 -18.20 -20.55
N ALA A 339 -0.64 -17.35 -20.13
CA ALA A 339 0.24 -17.68 -19.03
C ALA A 339 -0.56 -17.69 -17.71
N ALA A 340 -0.17 -18.54 -16.77
CA ALA A 340 -0.71 -18.51 -15.42
C ALA A 340 -0.42 -17.15 -14.75
N MET A 341 -1.39 -16.62 -14.01
CA MET A 341 -1.19 -15.40 -13.23
C MET A 341 -0.23 -15.67 -12.08
N ARG A 342 0.87 -14.94 -12.04
CA ARG A 342 1.79 -15.01 -10.90
C ARG A 342 1.10 -14.46 -9.64
N PRO A 343 1.39 -15.03 -8.46
CA PRO A 343 0.89 -14.52 -7.20
C PRO A 343 1.15 -13.02 -7.04
N VAL A 344 0.21 -12.33 -6.40
CA VAL A 344 0.33 -10.91 -6.07
C VAL A 344 1.07 -10.72 -4.74
N GLN A 345 1.67 -9.57 -4.54
CA GLN A 345 2.51 -9.28 -3.37
C GLN A 345 2.06 -8.02 -2.61
N GLY A 346 1.06 -7.31 -3.12
CA GLY A 346 0.57 -6.06 -2.51
C GLY A 346 1.59 -4.92 -2.59
N THR A 347 2.45 -4.90 -3.61
CA THR A 347 3.41 -3.82 -3.80
C THR A 347 2.68 -2.51 -4.03
N SER A 348 2.94 -1.53 -3.16
CA SER A 348 2.22 -0.26 -3.11
C SER A 348 3.12 0.88 -2.68
N ILE A 349 2.75 2.10 -3.07
CA ILE A 349 3.49 3.32 -2.80
C ILE A 349 2.52 4.48 -2.63
N VAL A 350 2.88 5.43 -1.77
CA VAL A 350 2.16 6.69 -1.59
C VAL A 350 3.14 7.83 -1.36
N ARG A 351 2.85 8.98 -1.94
CA ARG A 351 3.50 10.24 -1.60
C ARG A 351 2.64 10.96 -0.55
N VAL A 352 3.29 11.53 0.45
CA VAL A 352 2.67 12.37 1.47
C VAL A 352 3.57 13.59 1.65
N PHE A 353 3.22 14.70 1.03
CA PHE A 353 4.03 15.93 0.92
C PHE A 353 5.46 15.66 0.41
N GLY A 354 6.46 15.88 1.26
CA GLY A 354 7.87 15.67 0.94
C GLY A 354 8.37 14.24 1.23
N GLN A 355 7.50 13.33 1.64
CA GLN A 355 7.87 11.95 1.96
C GLN A 355 7.15 10.94 1.06
N THR A 356 7.80 9.81 0.87
CA THR A 356 7.26 8.65 0.16
C THR A 356 7.29 7.45 1.10
N ALA A 357 6.20 6.67 1.12
CA ALA A 357 6.14 5.37 1.78
C ALA A 357 5.81 4.30 0.76
N ALA A 358 6.62 3.24 0.68
CA ALA A 358 6.44 2.12 -0.24
C ALA A 358 6.64 0.78 0.47
N MET A 359 5.91 -0.25 0.02
CA MET A 359 6.03 -1.59 0.59
C MET A 359 5.78 -2.68 -0.45
N THR A 360 6.29 -3.87 -0.16
CA THR A 360 5.97 -5.11 -0.88
C THR A 360 5.92 -6.28 0.10
N GLY A 361 5.04 -7.25 -0.13
CA GLY A 361 4.89 -8.41 0.74
C GLY A 361 4.31 -8.08 2.11
N LEU A 362 4.85 -8.69 3.16
CA LEU A 362 4.33 -8.62 4.52
C LEU A 362 5.10 -7.63 5.39
N SER A 363 4.40 -6.84 6.20
CA SER A 363 4.98 -6.20 7.38
C SER A 363 5.23 -7.26 8.47
N VAL A 364 6.05 -6.94 9.48
CA VAL A 364 6.29 -7.83 10.62
C VAL A 364 4.97 -8.23 11.28
N ARG A 365 4.08 -7.24 11.47
CA ARG A 365 2.76 -7.48 12.03
C ARG A 365 1.90 -8.41 11.17
N ALA A 366 1.94 -8.24 9.85
CA ALA A 366 1.19 -9.10 8.92
C ALA A 366 1.77 -10.52 8.87
N ALA A 367 3.09 -10.69 8.88
CA ALA A 367 3.75 -11.99 8.95
C ALA A 367 3.38 -12.75 10.24
N ARG A 368 3.43 -12.09 11.39
CA ARG A 368 3.03 -12.67 12.68
C ARG A 368 1.56 -13.07 12.71
N ARG A 369 0.66 -12.24 12.15
CA ARG A 369 -0.79 -12.59 12.02
C ARG A 369 -1.02 -13.79 11.12
N ALA A 370 -0.19 -13.97 10.10
CA ALA A 370 -0.22 -15.14 9.22
C ALA A 370 0.42 -16.39 9.83
N GLY A 371 0.86 -16.34 11.10
CA GLY A 371 1.52 -17.44 11.80
C GLY A 371 2.94 -17.73 11.32
N LEU A 372 3.57 -16.79 10.59
CA LEU A 372 4.92 -16.96 10.07
C LEU A 372 5.95 -16.48 11.10
N ALA A 373 6.95 -17.31 11.37
CA ALA A 373 8.14 -16.87 12.07
C ALA A 373 8.87 -15.84 11.20
N CYS A 374 9.16 -14.67 11.76
CA CYS A 374 9.86 -13.63 11.02
C CYS A 374 10.81 -12.83 11.91
N ARG A 375 11.85 -12.30 11.29
CA ARG A 375 12.77 -11.27 11.80
C ARG A 375 12.74 -10.07 10.87
N SER A 376 13.31 -8.96 11.32
CA SER A 376 13.44 -7.77 10.47
C SER A 376 14.78 -7.08 10.64
N ALA A 377 15.28 -6.51 9.57
CA ALA A 377 16.46 -5.66 9.56
C ALA A 377 16.08 -4.28 9.05
N THR A 378 16.24 -3.25 9.89
CA THR A 378 15.94 -1.86 9.53
C THR A 378 17.22 -1.04 9.50
N VAL A 379 17.44 -0.30 8.42
CA VAL A 379 18.56 0.62 8.26
C VAL A 379 18.06 2.03 7.92
N ILE A 380 18.82 3.02 8.35
CA ILE A 380 18.67 4.42 7.91
C ILE A 380 19.95 4.78 7.18
N ALA A 381 19.86 5.03 5.88
CA ALA A 381 21.01 5.26 5.01
C ALA A 381 20.69 6.30 3.93
N GLY A 382 21.72 6.95 3.38
CA GLY A 382 21.55 7.89 2.27
C GLY A 382 20.98 7.19 1.02
N GLN A 383 19.99 7.81 0.37
CA GLN A 383 19.42 7.29 -0.88
C GLN A 383 20.44 7.34 -2.03
N HIS A 384 21.43 8.23 -1.97
CA HIS A 384 22.61 8.27 -2.84
C HIS A 384 23.85 8.72 -2.04
N ALA A 385 25.00 8.89 -2.73
CA ALA A 385 26.26 9.27 -2.12
C ALA A 385 26.15 10.59 -1.35
N GLY A 386 26.47 10.58 -0.04
CA GLY A 386 26.28 11.73 0.85
C GLY A 386 27.11 12.97 0.51
N TYR A 387 28.18 12.84 -0.32
CA TYR A 387 28.97 13.95 -0.83
C TYR A 387 28.37 14.60 -2.09
N TYR A 388 27.32 13.99 -2.66
CA TYR A 388 26.62 14.56 -3.81
C TYR A 388 25.42 15.40 -3.32
N PRO A 389 25.16 16.59 -3.94
CA PRO A 389 24.07 17.47 -3.50
C PRO A 389 22.69 16.80 -3.52
N GLY A 390 21.84 17.13 -2.55
CA GLY A 390 20.49 16.63 -2.45
C GLY A 390 20.37 15.28 -1.74
N ALA A 391 21.45 14.76 -1.14
CA ALA A 391 21.40 13.53 -0.37
C ALA A 391 20.43 13.64 0.81
N SER A 392 19.52 12.66 0.92
CA SER A 392 18.58 12.51 2.03
C SER A 392 18.59 11.09 2.56
N ASN A 393 18.16 10.92 3.80
CA ASN A 393 18.08 9.59 4.39
C ASN A 393 16.81 8.85 3.97
N LEU A 394 16.97 7.57 3.72
CA LEU A 394 15.93 6.57 3.50
C LEU A 394 15.94 5.59 4.68
N THR A 395 14.78 5.29 5.24
CA THR A 395 14.60 4.16 6.16
C THR A 395 14.11 2.97 5.34
N LEU A 396 14.83 1.84 5.41
CA LEU A 396 14.51 0.59 4.71
C LEU A 396 14.45 -0.55 5.72
N LYS A 397 13.35 -1.31 5.68
CA LYS A 397 13.13 -2.50 6.50
C LYS A 397 12.93 -3.72 5.59
N LEU A 398 13.67 -4.80 5.86
CA LEU A 398 13.44 -6.14 5.32
C LEU A 398 12.73 -6.98 6.37
N VAL A 399 11.78 -7.82 5.93
CA VAL A 399 11.12 -8.85 6.75
C VAL A 399 11.47 -10.20 6.15
N TYR A 400 12.00 -11.12 6.95
CA TYR A 400 12.52 -12.39 6.45
C TYR A 400 12.32 -13.55 7.43
N GLU A 401 12.36 -14.77 6.93
CA GLU A 401 12.29 -15.99 7.71
C GLU A 401 13.59 -16.22 8.47
N PRO A 402 13.55 -16.54 9.77
CA PRO A 402 14.75 -16.55 10.61
C PRO A 402 15.73 -17.71 10.36
N VAL A 403 15.33 -18.75 9.63
CA VAL A 403 16.18 -19.94 9.35
C VAL A 403 16.82 -19.86 7.97
N THR A 404 15.99 -19.65 6.95
CA THR A 404 16.44 -19.66 5.54
C THR A 404 16.87 -18.28 5.05
N GLY A 405 16.44 -17.21 5.73
CA GLY A 405 16.60 -15.85 5.25
C GLY A 405 15.68 -15.48 4.09
N ARG A 406 14.71 -16.34 3.73
CA ARG A 406 13.75 -16.07 2.66
C ARG A 406 13.02 -14.74 2.90
N LEU A 407 13.01 -13.88 1.90
CA LEU A 407 12.33 -12.59 1.99
C LEU A 407 10.80 -12.80 2.09
N LEU A 408 10.17 -12.16 3.06
CA LEU A 408 8.72 -12.17 3.28
C LEU A 408 8.08 -10.83 2.91
N GLY A 409 8.85 -9.76 3.00
CA GLY A 409 8.39 -8.43 2.63
C GLY A 409 9.42 -7.35 2.90
N ALA A 410 9.09 -6.14 2.50
CA ALA A 410 9.93 -4.96 2.72
C ALA A 410 9.11 -3.69 2.76
N GLN A 411 9.63 -2.68 3.45
CA GLN A 411 9.04 -1.35 3.58
C GLN A 411 10.13 -0.29 3.49
N ALA A 412 9.81 0.83 2.88
CA ALA A 412 10.73 1.97 2.78
C ALA A 412 9.99 3.29 2.98
N THR A 413 10.63 4.24 3.68
CA THR A 413 10.16 5.63 3.79
C THR A 413 11.32 6.60 3.63
N GLY A 414 11.11 7.67 2.90
CA GLY A 414 12.11 8.70 2.65
C GLY A 414 11.63 9.73 1.65
N ALA A 415 12.38 10.81 1.47
CA ALA A 415 12.05 11.85 0.51
C ALA A 415 12.19 11.36 -0.93
N ASP A 416 13.14 10.44 -1.18
CA ASP A 416 13.46 9.95 -2.52
C ASP A 416 13.99 8.50 -2.46
N GLY A 417 13.85 7.75 -3.57
CA GLY A 417 14.46 6.44 -3.81
C GLY A 417 13.81 5.26 -3.09
N ALA A 418 12.64 5.44 -2.45
CA ALA A 418 11.87 4.35 -1.85
C ALA A 418 11.31 3.40 -2.92
N ASP A 419 10.80 3.95 -4.03
CA ASP A 419 10.27 3.23 -5.18
C ASP A 419 11.28 2.26 -5.78
N LYS A 420 12.48 2.77 -6.13
CA LYS A 420 13.57 1.96 -6.70
C LYS A 420 13.89 0.75 -5.83
N ARG A 421 13.98 0.92 -4.51
CA ARG A 421 14.36 -0.17 -3.59
C ARG A 421 13.24 -1.17 -3.42
N ILE A 422 12.01 -0.71 -3.32
CA ILE A 422 10.86 -1.59 -3.20
C ILE A 422 10.60 -2.38 -4.48
N ASP A 423 10.82 -1.82 -5.68
CA ASP A 423 10.68 -2.55 -6.94
C ASP A 423 11.73 -3.67 -7.09
N VAL A 424 12.99 -3.41 -6.66
CA VAL A 424 14.02 -4.46 -6.61
C VAL A 424 13.61 -5.57 -5.63
N LEU A 425 13.16 -5.22 -4.42
CA LEU A 425 12.74 -6.20 -3.42
C LEU A 425 11.48 -6.95 -3.82
N ALA A 426 10.54 -6.29 -4.50
CA ALA A 426 9.38 -6.96 -5.09
C ALA A 426 9.79 -7.99 -6.14
N THR A 427 10.83 -7.71 -6.91
CA THR A 427 11.40 -8.66 -7.87
C THR A 427 12.03 -9.85 -7.15
N VAL A 428 12.88 -9.62 -6.14
CA VAL A 428 13.49 -10.70 -5.35
C VAL A 428 12.41 -11.56 -4.70
N LEU A 429 11.39 -10.93 -4.09
CA LEU A 429 10.27 -11.62 -3.47
C LEU A 429 9.48 -12.47 -4.49
N ALA A 430 9.24 -11.96 -5.71
CA ALA A 430 8.52 -12.66 -6.78
C ALA A 430 9.21 -13.95 -7.23
N PHE A 431 10.52 -14.03 -7.07
CA PHE A 431 11.33 -15.20 -7.43
C PHE A 431 11.72 -16.06 -6.22
N GLY A 432 11.15 -15.77 -5.04
CA GLY A 432 11.39 -16.54 -3.82
C GLY A 432 12.80 -16.37 -3.23
N GLY A 433 13.46 -15.24 -3.54
CA GLY A 433 14.80 -14.95 -3.08
C GLY A 433 14.90 -14.65 -1.58
N SER A 434 16.11 -14.60 -1.09
CA SER A 434 16.50 -14.42 0.31
C SER A 434 17.23 -13.10 0.55
N VAL A 435 17.47 -12.76 1.81
CA VAL A 435 18.33 -11.62 2.17
C VAL A 435 19.76 -11.81 1.70
N ARG A 436 20.23 -13.07 1.54
CA ARG A 436 21.56 -13.35 0.97
C ARG A 436 21.62 -13.03 -0.52
N ASP A 437 20.53 -13.29 -1.26
CA ASP A 437 20.42 -12.88 -2.65
C ASP A 437 20.45 -11.35 -2.78
N VAL A 438 19.72 -10.63 -1.90
CA VAL A 438 19.75 -9.15 -1.87
C VAL A 438 21.18 -8.64 -1.58
N ALA A 439 21.91 -9.29 -0.66
CA ALA A 439 23.30 -8.93 -0.33
C ALA A 439 24.26 -9.09 -1.50
N GLY A 440 23.96 -10.01 -2.44
CA GLY A 440 24.77 -10.32 -3.62
C GLY A 440 24.35 -9.59 -4.90
N LEU A 441 23.33 -8.70 -4.87
CA LEU A 441 22.87 -8.02 -6.08
C LEU A 441 23.94 -7.08 -6.65
N ASP A 442 24.14 -7.13 -7.96
CA ASP A 442 24.91 -6.13 -8.71
C ASP A 442 23.96 -4.99 -9.13
N LEU A 443 24.03 -3.88 -8.40
CA LEU A 443 23.15 -2.73 -8.58
C LEU A 443 23.90 -1.59 -9.28
N CYS A 444 23.21 -0.87 -10.17
CA CYS A 444 23.78 0.28 -10.83
C CYS A 444 24.15 1.39 -9.82
N TYR A 445 25.36 1.94 -9.98
CA TYR A 445 25.90 2.99 -9.12
C TYR A 445 26.54 4.12 -9.93
N ALA A 446 26.13 5.32 -9.59
CA ALA A 446 26.90 6.57 -9.75
C ALA A 446 26.41 7.55 -8.67
N PRO A 447 27.23 8.54 -8.25
CA PRO A 447 26.92 9.41 -7.11
C PRO A 447 25.53 10.05 -7.10
N PRO A 448 24.94 10.48 -8.23
CA PRO A 448 23.59 11.06 -8.25
C PRO A 448 22.45 10.03 -8.04
N PHE A 449 22.71 8.74 -8.23
CA PHE A 449 21.67 7.69 -8.29
C PHE A 449 21.69 6.71 -7.14
N GLY A 450 22.80 6.61 -6.42
CA GLY A 450 22.94 5.63 -5.35
C GLY A 450 24.24 5.78 -4.57
N SER A 451 24.53 4.80 -3.75
CA SER A 451 25.81 4.60 -3.06
C SER A 451 26.41 3.27 -3.47
N ALA A 452 27.72 3.11 -3.43
CA ALA A 452 28.39 1.84 -3.72
C ALA A 452 27.89 0.72 -2.78
N ARG A 453 27.53 1.07 -1.55
CA ARG A 453 26.75 0.24 -0.63
C ARG A 453 25.32 0.81 -0.55
N ASP A 454 24.47 0.38 -1.49
CA ASP A 454 23.07 0.81 -1.50
C ASP A 454 22.37 0.43 -0.18
N PRO A 455 21.34 1.18 0.26
CA PRO A 455 20.51 0.80 1.41
C PRO A 455 20.02 -0.66 1.36
N LEU A 456 19.78 -1.22 0.17
CA LEU A 456 19.45 -2.65 -0.02
C LEU A 456 20.56 -3.56 0.52
N HIS A 457 21.81 -3.31 0.11
CA HIS A 457 22.97 -4.07 0.61
C HIS A 457 23.14 -3.92 2.10
N GLN A 458 22.99 -2.69 2.63
CA GLN A 458 23.17 -2.43 4.06
C GLN A 458 22.13 -3.19 4.89
N ALA A 459 20.85 -3.17 4.49
CA ALA A 459 19.78 -3.91 5.18
C ALA A 459 20.00 -5.42 5.09
N ALA A 460 20.41 -5.92 3.93
CA ALA A 460 20.73 -7.33 3.72
C ALA A 460 21.94 -7.78 4.54
N PHE A 461 22.99 -6.96 4.65
CA PHE A 461 24.16 -7.28 5.49
C PHE A 461 23.79 -7.34 6.99
N VAL A 462 22.90 -6.46 7.47
CA VAL A 462 22.37 -6.54 8.85
C VAL A 462 21.64 -7.86 9.05
N ALA A 463 20.74 -8.23 8.12
CA ALA A 463 20.01 -9.50 8.18
C ALA A 463 20.94 -10.70 8.12
N CYS A 464 21.95 -10.71 7.23
CA CYS A 464 22.95 -11.78 7.15
C CYS A 464 23.78 -11.90 8.43
N ASN A 465 24.21 -10.77 9.02
CA ASN A 465 24.93 -10.79 10.30
C ASN A 465 24.09 -11.43 11.42
N GLU A 466 22.78 -11.18 11.45
CA GLU A 466 21.90 -11.82 12.43
C GLU A 466 21.76 -13.33 12.16
N LEU A 467 21.55 -13.74 10.90
CA LEU A 467 21.48 -15.16 10.51
C LEU A 467 22.77 -15.93 10.81
N ASP A 468 23.91 -15.26 10.69
CA ASP A 468 25.25 -15.84 10.94
C ASP A 468 25.65 -15.76 12.42
N GLY A 469 24.77 -15.28 13.30
CA GLY A 469 25.04 -15.16 14.74
C GLY A 469 26.06 -14.06 15.11
N LEU A 470 26.35 -13.15 14.17
CA LEU A 470 27.34 -12.09 14.36
C LEU A 470 26.79 -10.87 15.10
N GLY A 471 25.46 -10.71 15.18
CA GLY A 471 24.86 -9.58 15.88
C GLY A 471 23.33 -9.65 15.92
N ALA A 472 22.79 -9.94 17.09
CA ALA A 472 21.34 -9.95 17.30
C ALA A 472 20.78 -8.51 17.34
N MET A 473 19.60 -8.33 16.77
CA MET A 473 18.88 -7.06 16.76
C MET A 473 17.76 -7.06 17.80
N LEU A 474 17.52 -5.93 18.45
CA LEU A 474 16.38 -5.68 19.32
C LEU A 474 15.41 -4.74 18.60
N ASP A 475 14.13 -5.09 18.63
CA ASP A 475 13.08 -4.26 18.07
C ASP A 475 13.05 -2.88 18.73
N VAL A 476 12.86 -1.83 17.93
CA VAL A 476 12.87 -0.44 18.41
C VAL A 476 11.76 -0.13 19.43
N GLU A 477 10.65 -0.88 19.40
CA GLU A 477 9.53 -0.72 20.35
C GLU A 477 9.72 -1.50 21.66
N SER A 478 10.74 -2.35 21.75
CA SER A 478 10.96 -3.21 22.92
C SER A 478 11.12 -2.39 24.22
N ASP A 479 10.58 -2.93 25.31
CA ASP A 479 10.89 -2.41 26.64
C ASP A 479 12.38 -2.65 26.97
N LEU A 480 13.05 -1.61 27.47
CA LEU A 480 14.46 -1.67 27.85
C LEU A 480 14.64 -1.85 29.36
N ALA A 481 13.57 -2.05 30.12
CA ALA A 481 13.67 -2.36 31.55
C ALA A 481 14.45 -3.67 31.77
N GLY A 482 15.37 -3.66 32.74
CA GLY A 482 16.23 -4.81 33.02
C GLY A 482 17.47 -4.95 32.14
N TRP A 483 17.58 -4.22 31.05
CA TRP A 483 18.76 -4.18 30.21
C TRP A 483 19.82 -3.19 30.73
N GLN A 484 21.09 -3.51 30.56
CA GLN A 484 22.18 -2.55 30.59
C GLN A 484 22.20 -1.79 29.26
N VAL A 485 21.80 -0.52 29.26
CA VAL A 485 21.67 0.28 28.02
C VAL A 485 22.90 1.13 27.81
N VAL A 486 23.66 0.88 26.75
CA VAL A 486 24.90 1.59 26.42
C VAL A 486 24.69 2.46 25.18
N ASP A 487 24.83 3.77 25.32
CA ASP A 487 24.77 4.72 24.20
C ASP A 487 26.19 5.08 23.75
N VAL A 488 26.55 4.65 22.56
CA VAL A 488 27.91 4.83 22.02
C VAL A 488 28.06 6.07 21.14
N ARG A 489 27.14 7.03 21.27
CA ARG A 489 27.24 8.36 20.62
C ARG A 489 28.20 9.28 21.37
N THR A 490 28.60 10.36 20.71
CA THR A 490 29.37 11.42 21.37
C THR A 490 28.53 12.14 22.44
N PRO A 491 29.15 12.74 23.47
CA PRO A 491 28.44 13.53 24.48
C PRO A 491 27.54 14.63 23.89
N ALA A 492 28.01 15.28 22.83
CA ALA A 492 27.24 16.33 22.15
C ALA A 492 25.98 15.78 21.45
N GLU A 493 26.03 14.58 20.86
CA GLU A 493 24.85 13.93 20.28
C GLU A 493 23.85 13.51 21.36
N VAL A 494 24.34 12.95 22.46
CA VAL A 494 23.49 12.51 23.60
C VAL A 494 22.79 13.71 24.21
N SER A 495 23.52 14.81 24.48
CA SER A 495 22.95 16.03 25.05
C SER A 495 21.88 16.67 24.16
N ARG A 496 22.10 16.67 22.82
CA ARG A 496 21.13 17.23 21.87
C ARG A 496 19.86 16.41 21.75
N ALA A 497 19.97 15.10 21.84
CA ALA A 497 18.86 14.16 21.65
C ALA A 497 19.07 12.93 22.53
N PRO A 498 18.71 12.96 23.81
CA PRO A 498 18.83 11.81 24.71
C PRO A 498 18.11 10.57 24.16
N LEU A 499 18.62 9.38 24.48
CA LEU A 499 17.95 8.13 24.15
C LEU A 499 16.73 7.94 25.06
N THR A 500 15.56 7.76 24.48
CA THR A 500 14.33 7.44 25.21
C THR A 500 14.35 5.96 25.62
N ALA A 501 14.76 5.68 26.85
CA ALA A 501 15.00 4.31 27.32
C ALA A 501 14.06 3.87 28.45
N GLY A 502 13.51 4.79 29.27
CA GLY A 502 12.74 4.45 30.47
C GLY A 502 13.59 3.83 31.58
N THR A 503 14.91 3.75 31.38
CA THR A 503 15.90 3.22 32.34
C THR A 503 17.21 4.01 32.25
N GLN A 504 18.14 3.75 33.17
CA GLN A 504 19.45 4.41 33.15
C GLN A 504 20.22 4.04 31.86
N VAL A 505 20.72 5.05 31.15
CA VAL A 505 21.59 4.91 29.97
C VAL A 505 23.02 5.21 30.39
N ILE A 506 23.95 4.35 30.01
CA ILE A 506 25.39 4.49 30.25
C ILE A 506 26.02 5.08 28.97
N PRO A 507 26.45 6.35 28.97
CA PRO A 507 27.05 6.97 27.78
C PRO A 507 28.55 6.65 27.72
N ILE A 508 28.95 5.83 26.77
CA ILE A 508 30.35 5.51 26.48
C ILE A 508 30.58 5.64 24.98
N PRO A 509 31.22 6.72 24.51
CA PRO A 509 31.53 6.89 23.09
C PRO A 509 32.25 5.67 22.52
N LEU A 510 31.93 5.27 21.27
CA LEU A 510 32.49 4.08 20.65
C LEU A 510 34.01 4.03 20.71
N ASP A 511 34.66 5.17 20.51
CA ASP A 511 36.13 5.26 20.46
C ASP A 511 36.77 5.05 21.85
N GLU A 512 36.03 5.29 22.94
CA GLU A 512 36.45 5.07 24.32
C GLU A 512 36.08 3.70 24.84
N LEU A 513 35.14 2.97 24.18
CA LEU A 513 34.52 1.75 24.70
C LEU A 513 35.55 0.68 25.11
N ARG A 514 36.59 0.47 24.31
CA ARG A 514 37.62 -0.54 24.62
C ARG A 514 38.41 -0.25 25.90
N GLY A 515 38.60 1.01 26.23
CA GLY A 515 39.27 1.43 27.47
C GLY A 515 38.36 1.46 28.71
N ARG A 516 37.05 1.39 28.50
CA ARG A 516 36.04 1.58 29.55
C ARG A 516 35.14 0.35 29.75
N LEU A 517 35.53 -0.81 29.27
CA LEU A 517 34.78 -2.07 29.44
C LEU A 517 34.51 -2.43 30.88
N GLY A 518 35.43 -2.06 31.80
CA GLY A 518 35.28 -2.29 33.25
C GLY A 518 34.15 -1.51 33.93
N GLU A 519 33.53 -0.55 33.26
CA GLU A 519 32.34 0.17 33.74
C GLU A 519 31.05 -0.62 33.51
N LEU A 520 31.11 -1.71 32.71
CA LEU A 520 29.97 -2.50 32.28
C LEU A 520 30.00 -3.89 32.94
N ASP A 521 28.84 -4.42 33.24
CA ASP A 521 28.69 -5.79 33.75
C ASP A 521 28.51 -6.78 32.60
N SER A 522 29.50 -7.63 32.36
CA SER A 522 29.49 -8.61 31.28
C SER A 522 28.44 -9.73 31.44
N GLN A 523 27.85 -9.88 32.65
CA GLN A 523 26.83 -10.89 32.92
C GLN A 523 25.40 -10.36 32.66
N LYS A 524 25.23 -9.04 32.55
CA LYS A 524 23.93 -8.43 32.29
C LYS A 524 23.61 -8.41 30.79
N PRO A 525 22.36 -8.71 30.42
CA PRO A 525 21.88 -8.45 29.05
C PRO A 525 22.11 -6.98 28.70
N THR A 526 22.77 -6.74 27.57
CA THR A 526 23.23 -5.40 27.16
C THR A 526 22.61 -4.98 25.84
N VAL A 527 21.98 -3.80 25.83
CA VAL A 527 21.53 -3.14 24.60
C VAL A 527 22.52 -2.04 24.23
N VAL A 528 23.05 -2.08 23.03
CA VAL A 528 23.86 -1.01 22.49
C VAL A 528 23.05 -0.14 21.53
N SER A 529 23.20 1.17 21.63
CA SER A 529 22.53 2.14 20.76
C SER A 529 23.50 3.20 20.24
N CYS A 530 23.21 3.70 19.06
CA CYS A 530 23.84 4.91 18.53
C CYS A 530 22.80 5.74 17.76
N GLY A 531 23.19 6.61 16.83
CA GLY A 531 22.23 7.39 16.02
C GLY A 531 21.30 6.52 15.20
N VAL A 532 21.86 5.56 14.43
CA VAL A 532 21.14 4.77 13.42
C VAL A 532 21.50 3.27 13.37
N GLY A 533 22.25 2.76 14.36
CA GLY A 533 22.62 1.33 14.47
C GLY A 533 24.02 0.95 14.01
N VAL A 534 24.70 1.73 13.15
CA VAL A 534 26.01 1.38 12.58
C VAL A 534 27.12 1.30 13.62
N ARG A 535 27.32 2.35 14.42
CA ARG A 535 28.30 2.38 15.52
C ARG A 535 27.95 1.37 16.61
N ALA A 536 26.66 1.18 16.86
CA ALA A 536 26.17 0.21 17.83
C ALA A 536 26.53 -1.24 17.42
N HIS A 537 26.50 -1.58 16.12
CA HIS A 537 26.96 -2.89 15.67
C HIS A 537 28.47 -3.09 15.96
N ALA A 538 29.31 -2.08 15.73
CA ALA A 538 30.72 -2.17 16.09
C ALA A 538 30.91 -2.36 17.61
N ALA A 539 30.16 -1.61 18.44
CA ALA A 539 30.16 -1.80 19.88
C ALA A 539 29.70 -3.19 20.31
N GLN A 540 28.63 -3.69 19.71
CA GLN A 540 28.14 -5.06 19.95
C GLN A 540 29.23 -6.10 19.69
N ARG A 541 29.97 -5.97 18.58
CA ARG A 541 31.06 -6.90 18.27
C ARG A 541 32.23 -6.77 19.25
N ILE A 542 32.56 -5.56 19.70
CA ILE A 542 33.58 -5.34 20.72
C ILE A 542 33.18 -6.05 22.02
N LEU A 543 31.97 -5.81 22.52
CA LEU A 543 31.48 -6.38 23.78
C LEU A 543 31.44 -7.92 23.71
N LEU A 544 30.84 -8.50 22.68
CA LEU A 544 30.76 -9.96 22.50
C LEU A 544 32.15 -10.61 22.49
N GLN A 545 33.13 -10.00 21.82
CA GLN A 545 34.51 -10.53 21.75
C GLN A 545 35.30 -10.31 23.05
N HIS A 546 34.79 -9.51 23.99
CA HIS A 546 35.36 -9.34 25.34
C HIS A 546 34.56 -10.07 26.43
N GLY A 547 33.77 -11.08 26.03
CA GLY A 547 33.13 -12.01 26.96
C GLY A 547 31.78 -11.59 27.53
N PHE A 548 31.15 -10.55 26.98
CA PHE A 548 29.75 -10.23 27.30
C PHE A 548 28.83 -11.33 26.75
N ARG A 549 27.92 -11.84 27.55
CA ARG A 549 27.11 -13.03 27.22
C ARG A 549 26.01 -12.73 26.22
N GLU A 550 25.32 -11.62 26.40
CA GLU A 550 24.18 -11.22 25.60
C GLU A 550 24.28 -9.75 25.26
N VAL A 551 24.49 -9.45 23.98
CA VAL A 551 24.55 -8.06 23.49
C VAL A 551 23.69 -7.94 22.24
N VAL A 552 22.74 -7.01 22.28
CA VAL A 552 21.84 -6.73 21.14
C VAL A 552 22.01 -5.29 20.69
N ASN A 553 21.78 -5.06 19.39
CA ASN A 553 21.80 -3.72 18.78
C ASN A 553 20.37 -3.19 18.65
N LEU A 554 20.08 -2.01 19.19
CA LEU A 554 18.78 -1.37 19.08
C LEU A 554 18.53 -0.95 17.64
N THR A 555 17.52 -1.53 17.01
CA THR A 555 17.15 -1.29 15.60
C THR A 555 16.91 0.20 15.34
N GLY A 556 17.59 0.76 14.32
CA GLY A 556 17.48 2.18 13.95
C GLY A 556 17.98 3.18 14.99
N GLY A 557 18.49 2.69 16.14
CA GLY A 557 19.10 3.48 17.19
C GLY A 557 18.20 4.56 17.78
N ALA A 558 18.82 5.59 18.35
CA ALA A 558 18.12 6.70 18.99
C ALA A 558 17.20 7.50 18.02
N THR A 559 17.54 7.54 16.73
CA THR A 559 16.73 8.25 15.73
C THR A 559 15.36 7.61 15.57
N LEU A 560 15.31 6.29 15.40
CA LEU A 560 14.05 5.59 15.20
C LEU A 560 13.28 5.44 16.53
N ARG A 561 13.99 5.15 17.62
CA ARG A 561 13.40 5.01 18.96
C ARG A 561 12.57 6.24 19.35
N ARG A 562 13.12 7.43 19.15
CA ARG A 562 12.44 8.70 19.49
C ARG A 562 11.13 8.91 18.69
N ARG A 563 11.06 8.40 17.46
CA ARG A 563 9.85 8.50 16.64
C ARG A 563 8.74 7.59 17.12
N VAL A 564 9.11 6.41 17.59
CA VAL A 564 8.15 5.34 17.90
C VAL A 564 7.75 5.34 19.37
N VAL A 565 8.69 5.69 20.24
CA VAL A 565 8.49 5.75 21.70
C VAL A 565 8.70 7.21 22.16
N PRO A 566 7.67 8.04 22.14
CA PRO A 566 7.79 9.42 22.56
C PRO A 566 8.10 9.51 24.08
N PRO A 567 8.84 10.53 24.53
CA PRO A 567 9.22 10.70 25.94
C PRO A 567 8.06 10.66 26.93
N GLU A 568 6.92 11.20 26.54
CA GLU A 568 5.68 11.25 27.34
C GLU A 568 5.12 9.87 27.69
N SER A 569 5.31 8.86 26.81
CA SER A 569 4.86 7.49 27.03
C SER A 569 5.63 6.75 28.12
N LEU A 570 6.78 7.28 28.56
CA LEU A 570 7.64 6.73 29.61
C LEU A 570 7.56 7.50 30.93
N GLY A 571 6.57 8.38 31.10
CA GLY A 571 6.40 9.18 32.33
C GLY A 571 7.43 10.30 32.49
N VAL A 572 8.19 10.63 31.46
CA VAL A 572 9.11 11.75 31.42
C VAL A 572 8.35 12.99 30.99
N THR A 573 7.80 13.74 31.94
CA THR A 573 7.20 15.05 31.69
C THR A 573 8.31 16.08 31.47
N GLY A 574 8.61 16.34 30.20
CA GLY A 574 9.47 17.46 29.79
C GLY A 574 8.72 18.29 28.76
N ASP A 575 8.48 19.55 29.09
CA ASP A 575 7.91 20.55 28.17
C ASP A 575 8.70 20.58 26.84
N VAL A 576 8.15 19.98 25.81
CA VAL A 576 8.56 20.21 24.43
C VAL A 576 7.46 21.02 23.75
N ARG A 577 7.65 22.36 23.81
CA ARG A 577 6.91 23.32 22.97
C ARG A 577 7.46 23.34 21.56
#